data_2cf4f656db2abc690e16980b2c8710fa
#
_entry.id   2cf4f656db2abc690e16980b2c8710fa
#
_cell.length_a   1.000
_cell.length_b   1.000
_cell.length_c   1.000
_cell.angle_alpha   90.00
_cell.angle_beta   90.00
_cell.angle_gamma   90.00
#
_symmetry.space_group_name_H-M   'P 1'
#
loop_
_entity.id
_entity.type
_entity.pdbx_description
1 polymer ?
#
loop_
_entity_poly.entity_id
_entity_poly.type
_entity_poly.pdbx_seq_one_letter_code
_entity_poly.pdbx_strand_id
1 'polypeptide(L)'
;MKEGYRFETLAVHAGESPCRVTGALDTPIYQSTTFVSADADEMAAVYGGEKPGYMYTRYGNPTVHALEEKLAALECGEAAQEIGRAHV
;
A
#
# COMPACT_ATOMS: atom_id res chain seq x y z
N MET A 1 -7.65 -7.11 -9.07
CA MET A 1 -8.60 -7.86 -8.25
C MET A 1 -9.00 -9.13 -8.93
N LYS A 2 -9.03 -10.22 -8.23
CA LYS A 2 -9.33 -11.51 -8.81
C LYS A 2 -10.82 -11.79 -8.76
N GLU A 3 -11.42 -11.92 -9.92
CA GLU A 3 -12.83 -12.26 -10.01
C GLU A 3 -13.07 -13.65 -9.48
N GLY A 4 -14.23 -13.85 -8.88
CA GLY A 4 -14.63 -15.16 -8.39
C GLY A 4 -14.08 -15.53 -7.03
N TYR A 5 -13.25 -14.70 -6.42
CA TYR A 5 -12.77 -14.96 -5.08
C TYR A 5 -13.89 -14.68 -4.07
N ARG A 6 -14.02 -15.58 -3.12
CA ARG A 6 -14.98 -15.40 -2.04
C ARG A 6 -14.48 -14.32 -1.09
N PHE A 7 -15.42 -13.75 -0.34
CA PHE A 7 -15.11 -12.74 0.65
C PHE A 7 -14.02 -13.20 1.63
N GLU A 8 -14.12 -14.42 2.10
CA GLU A 8 -13.14 -14.97 3.05
C GLU A 8 -11.74 -15.03 2.44
N THR A 9 -11.64 -15.42 1.18
CA THR A 9 -10.35 -15.47 0.49
C THR A 9 -9.78 -14.07 0.32
N LEU A 10 -10.64 -13.10 -0.04
CA LEU A 10 -10.20 -11.71 -0.17
C LEU A 10 -9.73 -11.14 1.16
N ALA A 11 -10.41 -11.49 2.24
CA ALA A 11 -10.03 -10.98 3.56
C ALA A 11 -8.61 -11.39 3.95
N VAL A 12 -8.16 -12.55 3.46
CA VAL A 12 -6.81 -13.05 3.76
C VAL A 12 -5.78 -12.56 2.75
N HIS A 13 -6.11 -12.58 1.47
CA HIS A 13 -5.12 -12.41 0.40
C HIS A 13 -5.14 -11.09 -0.34
N ALA A 14 -6.26 -10.38 -0.34
CA ALA A 14 -6.35 -9.15 -1.11
C ALA A 14 -5.35 -8.10 -0.61
N GLY A 15 -4.72 -7.42 -1.55
CA GLY A 15 -3.77 -6.35 -1.23
C GLY A 15 -2.40 -6.84 -0.81
N GLU A 16 -2.16 -8.14 -0.82
CA GLU A 16 -0.88 -8.69 -0.38
C GLU A 16 -0.24 -9.57 -1.44
N SER A 17 1.08 -9.49 -1.53
CA SER A 17 1.88 -10.38 -2.36
C SER A 17 3.23 -10.55 -1.68
N PRO A 18 3.93 -11.67 -1.91
CA PRO A 18 5.23 -11.88 -1.26
C PRO A 18 6.21 -10.76 -1.56
N CYS A 19 7.01 -10.40 -0.57
CA CYS A 19 8.01 -9.37 -0.71
C CYS A 19 9.08 -9.82 -1.71
N ARG A 20 9.40 -8.95 -2.67
CA ARG A 20 10.36 -9.28 -3.71
C ARG A 20 11.78 -9.40 -3.19
N VAL A 21 12.08 -8.72 -2.09
CA VAL A 21 13.44 -8.71 -1.56
C VAL A 21 13.67 -9.87 -0.59
N THR A 22 12.74 -10.08 0.34
CA THR A 22 12.92 -11.06 1.41
C THR A 22 12.10 -12.33 1.22
N GLY A 23 11.09 -12.30 0.36
CA GLY A 23 10.17 -13.41 0.20
C GLY A 23 9.12 -13.51 1.28
N ALA A 24 9.02 -12.50 2.13
CA ALA A 24 8.02 -12.51 3.20
C ALA A 24 6.63 -12.67 2.62
N LEU A 25 5.88 -13.64 3.11
CA LEU A 25 4.53 -13.90 2.62
C LEU A 25 3.56 -12.81 3.03
N ASP A 26 3.60 -12.42 4.29
CA ASP A 26 2.75 -11.35 4.80
C ASP A 26 3.41 -10.00 4.54
N THR A 27 2.59 -8.95 4.38
CA THR A 27 3.11 -7.61 4.17
C THR A 27 3.90 -7.16 5.40
N PRO A 28 5.20 -6.82 5.23
CA PRO A 28 5.99 -6.30 6.35
C PRO A 28 5.42 -5.01 6.91
N ILE A 29 5.69 -4.76 8.18
CA ILE A 29 5.31 -3.51 8.81
C ILE A 29 6.42 -2.49 8.59
N TYR A 30 6.14 -1.47 7.79
CA TYR A 30 7.10 -0.40 7.50
C TYR A 30 6.90 0.73 8.48
N GLN A 31 7.70 0.77 9.53
CA GLN A 31 7.61 1.79 10.58
C GLN A 31 8.43 3.04 10.24
N SER A 32 8.78 3.20 8.98
CA SER A 32 9.58 4.33 8.54
C SER A 32 8.71 5.51 8.19
N THR A 33 9.14 6.70 8.59
CA THR A 33 8.46 7.94 8.25
C THR A 33 8.82 8.39 6.85
N THR A 34 10.09 8.24 6.48
CA THR A 34 10.59 8.69 5.18
C THR A 34 11.23 7.53 4.44
N PHE A 35 11.31 7.68 3.12
CA PHE A 35 11.89 6.68 2.24
C PHE A 35 12.97 7.32 1.39
N VAL A 36 14.04 6.58 1.14
CA VAL A 36 15.21 7.09 0.44
C VAL A 36 15.06 6.86 -1.05
N SER A 37 15.46 7.84 -1.84
CA SER A 37 15.55 7.71 -3.30
C SER A 37 17.00 7.72 -3.71
N ALA A 38 17.30 7.21 -4.91
CA ALA A 38 18.66 7.15 -5.42
C ALA A 38 19.23 8.55 -5.64
N ASP A 39 18.41 9.47 -6.12
CA ASP A 39 18.83 10.84 -6.39
C ASP A 39 17.64 11.79 -6.42
N ALA A 40 17.90 13.08 -6.67
CA ALA A 40 16.87 14.09 -6.68
C ALA A 40 15.88 13.90 -7.84
N ASP A 41 16.35 13.39 -8.97
CA ASP A 41 15.48 13.17 -10.13
C ASP A 41 14.48 12.06 -9.83
N GLU A 42 14.91 10.98 -9.18
CA GLU A 42 14.01 9.91 -8.80
C GLU A 42 12.98 10.41 -7.78
N MET A 43 13.41 11.20 -6.80
CA MET A 43 12.50 11.76 -5.81
C MET A 43 11.44 12.63 -6.48
N ALA A 44 11.85 13.48 -7.43
CA ALA A 44 10.93 14.32 -8.15
C ALA A 44 9.93 13.50 -8.96
N ALA A 45 10.37 12.41 -9.57
CA ALA A 45 9.48 11.53 -10.35
C ALA A 45 8.45 10.87 -9.44
N VAL A 46 8.86 10.41 -8.27
CA VAL A 46 7.95 9.80 -7.30
C VAL A 46 6.94 10.83 -6.79
N TYR A 47 7.42 12.02 -6.43
CA TYR A 47 6.57 13.08 -5.91
C TYR A 47 5.55 13.55 -6.93
N GLY A 48 5.97 13.64 -8.20
CA GLY A 48 5.10 14.06 -9.27
C GLY A 48 4.16 12.98 -9.81
N GLY A 49 4.27 11.77 -9.31
CA GLY A 49 3.42 10.66 -9.75
C GLY A 49 3.87 9.99 -11.04
N GLU A 50 5.03 10.35 -11.56
CA GLU A 50 5.53 9.77 -12.80
C GLU A 50 6.14 8.38 -12.60
N LYS A 51 6.54 8.07 -11.36
CA LYS A 51 7.16 6.81 -11.02
C LYS A 51 6.56 6.30 -9.72
N PRO A 52 6.23 4.99 -9.63
CA PRO A 52 5.71 4.45 -8.37
C PRO A 52 6.80 4.44 -7.30
N GLY A 53 6.41 4.67 -6.08
CA GLY A 53 7.32 4.66 -4.96
C GLY A 53 6.74 5.40 -3.77
N TYR A 54 7.53 5.46 -2.72
CA TYR A 54 7.14 6.09 -1.47
C TYR A 54 8.18 7.14 -1.09
N MET A 55 7.74 8.16 -0.43
CA MET A 55 8.57 9.29 -0.07
C MET A 55 8.42 9.62 1.42
N TYR A 56 7.20 9.64 1.91
CA TYR A 56 6.89 10.01 3.28
C TYR A 56 5.60 9.30 3.67
N THR A 57 5.57 8.72 4.87
CA THR A 57 4.44 7.88 5.31
C THR A 57 3.10 8.61 5.25
N ARG A 58 3.06 9.93 5.48
CA ARG A 58 1.81 10.67 5.39
C ARG A 58 1.19 10.59 4.00
N TYR A 59 2.02 10.51 2.96
CA TYR A 59 1.57 10.43 1.58
C TYR A 59 1.37 9.00 1.11
N GLY A 60 2.06 8.05 1.71
CA GLY A 60 1.91 6.65 1.38
C GLY A 60 2.91 5.79 2.10
N ASN A 61 2.52 4.55 2.37
CA ASN A 61 3.35 3.57 3.07
C ASN A 61 2.89 2.19 2.60
N PRO A 62 3.82 1.27 2.29
CA PRO A 62 3.42 -0.04 1.76
C PRO A 62 2.47 -0.81 2.66
N THR A 63 2.64 -0.73 3.98
CA THR A 63 1.77 -1.44 4.91
C THR A 63 0.35 -0.89 4.88
N VAL A 64 0.22 0.44 4.89
CA VAL A 64 -1.07 1.11 4.82
C VAL A 64 -1.72 0.88 3.46
N HIS A 65 -0.93 0.91 2.39
CA HIS A 65 -1.43 0.67 1.05
C HIS A 65 -2.04 -0.72 0.92
N ALA A 66 -1.40 -1.74 1.53
CA ALA A 66 -1.94 -3.09 1.52
C ALA A 66 -3.32 -3.15 2.18
N LEU A 67 -3.49 -2.43 3.29
CA LEU A 67 -4.79 -2.35 3.96
C LEU A 67 -5.82 -1.67 3.07
N GLU A 68 -5.44 -0.55 2.44
CA GLU A 68 -6.34 0.17 1.56
C GLU A 68 -6.83 -0.69 0.40
N GLU A 69 -5.92 -1.44 -0.23
CA GLU A 69 -6.29 -2.35 -1.30
C GLU A 69 -7.21 -3.46 -0.82
N LYS A 70 -6.94 -4.00 0.35
CA LYS A 70 -7.77 -5.05 0.92
C LYS A 70 -9.18 -4.55 1.20
N LEU A 71 -9.32 -3.37 1.79
CA LEU A 71 -10.63 -2.80 2.08
C LEU A 71 -11.39 -2.49 0.80
N ALA A 72 -10.72 -1.94 -0.21
CA ALA A 72 -11.36 -1.68 -1.49
C ALA A 72 -11.88 -2.99 -2.10
N ALA A 73 -11.10 -4.05 -2.02
CA ALA A 73 -11.51 -5.35 -2.55
C ALA A 73 -12.72 -5.91 -1.81
N LEU A 74 -12.72 -5.84 -0.47
CA LEU A 74 -13.80 -6.38 0.34
C LEU A 74 -15.11 -5.61 0.14
N GLU A 75 -15.02 -4.30 -0.08
CA GLU A 75 -16.19 -3.45 -0.27
C GLU A 75 -16.58 -3.28 -1.74
N CYS A 76 -15.89 -3.97 -2.65
CA CYS A 76 -16.12 -3.87 -4.08
C CYS A 76 -15.94 -2.44 -4.61
N GLY A 77 -15.07 -1.67 -3.97
CA GLY A 77 -14.78 -0.31 -4.37
C GLY A 77 -13.60 -0.23 -5.33
N GLU A 78 -13.43 0.93 -5.96
CA GLU A 78 -12.29 1.15 -6.84
C GLU A 78 -11.01 1.42 -6.04
N ALA A 79 -11.16 2.09 -4.89
CA ALA A 79 -10.04 2.48 -4.07
C ALA A 79 -10.50 2.75 -2.65
N ALA A 80 -9.55 2.78 -1.73
CA ALA A 80 -9.78 3.16 -0.35
C ALA A 80 -8.62 4.01 0.12
N GLN A 81 -8.85 4.84 1.12
CA GLN A 81 -7.82 5.71 1.67
C GLN A 81 -7.92 5.72 3.19
N GLU A 82 -6.79 5.46 3.83
CA GLU A 82 -6.72 5.54 5.28
C GLU A 82 -6.48 7.01 5.66
N ILE A 83 -7.30 7.54 6.55
CA ILE A 83 -7.22 8.96 6.95
C ILE A 83 -6.97 9.14 8.45
N GLY A 84 -6.65 8.04 9.15
CA GLY A 84 -6.44 8.09 10.57
C GLY A 84 -7.73 7.91 11.33
N ARG A 85 -7.86 8.59 12.44
CA ARG A 85 -9.05 8.49 13.26
C ARG A 85 -9.64 9.87 13.50
N ALA A 86 -10.93 9.89 13.81
CA ALA A 86 -11.62 11.15 14.06
C ALA A 86 -11.14 11.79 15.36
N HIS A 87 -11.03 13.10 15.34
CA HIS A 87 -10.75 13.91 16.52
C HIS A 87 -12.05 14.53 17.02
N VAL A 88 -12.22 14.51 18.30
CA VAL A 88 -13.42 15.06 18.93
C VAL A 88 -13.09 16.36 19.61
#